data_341ef9f4c70c1bf627febbeb9f4a0b1b
#
_entry.id   341ef9f4c70c1bf627febbeb9f4a0b1b
#
_cell.length_a   1.000
_cell.length_b   1.000
_cell.length_c   1.000
_cell.angle_alpha   90.00
_cell.angle_beta   90.00
_cell.angle_gamma   90.00
#
_symmetry.space_group_name_H-M   'P 1'
#
loop_
_entity.id
_entity.type
_entity.pdbx_description
1 polymer ?
#
loop_
_entity_poly.entity_id
_entity_poly.type
_entity_poly.pdbx_seq_one_letter_code
_entity_poly.pdbx_strand_id
1 'polypeptide(L)'
;MDLSERGTTTARHPWEVVRAEFFRDLIARSADLGRVHDVVDVGAGDGWFAQELVPLLRDDAQVTCWDINYSADDLVADLPAGVLRTATRPSTRADLVTLLDVIEHVPDDRSFLRDEVGPLLADDARLIVSVPAHPSLYSQHDAALHHERRYTRRQFLDRLRESFTVLDSGSLFTSLLAPRAIEVAAERAGRSSGERGVGGWHGGPAVT
;
A
#
# COMPACT_ATOMS: atom_id res chain seq x y z
N MET A 1 -1.79 3.03 4.85
CA MET A 1 -1.78 4.46 5.26
C MET A 1 -0.47 4.70 5.96
N ASP A 2 0.25 5.75 5.59
CA ASP A 2 1.47 6.14 6.28
C ASP A 2 1.16 6.45 7.75
N LEU A 3 2.02 5.98 8.67
CA LEU A 3 1.87 6.25 10.11
C LEU A 3 1.92 7.76 10.44
N SER A 4 2.57 8.56 9.59
CA SER A 4 2.63 10.02 9.72
C SER A 4 1.29 10.71 9.40
N GLU A 5 0.38 10.07 8.67
CA GLU A 5 -0.96 10.57 8.33
C GLU A 5 -2.05 10.19 9.34
N ARG A 6 -1.69 9.61 10.48
CA ARG A 6 -2.66 9.30 11.55
C ARG A 6 -3.37 10.56 12.03
N GLY A 7 -4.51 10.85 11.41
CA GLY A 7 -5.42 11.91 11.86
C GLY A 7 -6.20 11.50 13.09
N THR A 8 -6.76 12.49 13.80
CA THR A 8 -7.66 12.29 14.96
C THR A 8 -9.06 11.78 14.58
N THR A 9 -9.30 11.51 13.28
CA THR A 9 -10.62 11.13 12.75
C THR A 9 -10.74 9.62 12.66
N THR A 10 -11.76 9.06 13.29
CA THR A 10 -12.11 7.63 13.29
C THR A 10 -12.62 7.11 11.94
N ALA A 11 -13.03 8.00 11.02
CA ALA A 11 -13.58 7.64 9.73
C ALA A 11 -12.49 7.59 8.66
N ARG A 12 -12.40 6.46 7.96
CA ARG A 12 -11.49 6.29 6.82
C ARG A 12 -11.89 7.18 5.65
N HIS A 13 -10.89 7.69 4.95
CA HIS A 13 -11.17 8.43 3.73
C HIS A 13 -11.82 7.52 2.68
N PRO A 14 -12.87 7.96 1.94
CA PRO A 14 -13.57 7.10 0.98
C PRO A 14 -12.66 6.44 -0.05
N TRP A 15 -11.60 7.10 -0.51
CA TRP A 15 -10.68 6.51 -1.47
C TRP A 15 -9.87 5.34 -0.88
N GLU A 16 -9.55 5.37 0.43
CA GLU A 16 -8.87 4.25 1.10
C GLU A 16 -9.77 3.01 1.13
N VAL A 17 -11.06 3.22 1.44
CA VAL A 17 -12.06 2.13 1.46
C VAL A 17 -12.18 1.49 0.08
N VAL A 18 -12.39 2.30 -0.97
CA VAL A 18 -12.52 1.80 -2.35
C VAL A 18 -11.22 1.12 -2.81
N ARG A 19 -10.06 1.65 -2.39
CA ARG A 19 -8.76 1.05 -2.69
C ARG A 19 -8.61 -0.32 -2.02
N ALA A 20 -8.97 -0.42 -0.74
CA ALA A 20 -8.92 -1.68 -0.01
C ALA A 20 -9.87 -2.72 -0.63
N GLU A 21 -11.10 -2.35 -0.97
CA GLU A 21 -12.05 -3.22 -1.67
C GLU A 21 -11.46 -3.73 -2.99
N PHE A 22 -10.86 -2.85 -3.79
CA PHE A 22 -10.22 -3.24 -5.05
C PHE A 22 -9.11 -4.29 -4.83
N PHE A 23 -8.21 -4.07 -3.86
CA PHE A 23 -7.12 -5.02 -3.61
C PHE A 23 -7.62 -6.32 -2.99
N ARG A 24 -8.63 -6.29 -2.13
CA ARG A 24 -9.31 -7.50 -1.63
C ARG A 24 -9.87 -8.34 -2.78
N ASP A 25 -10.57 -7.70 -3.70
CA ASP A 25 -11.13 -8.36 -4.89
C ASP A 25 -10.02 -8.90 -5.82
N LEU A 26 -8.93 -8.15 -6.00
CA LEU A 26 -7.78 -8.60 -6.78
C LEU A 26 -7.13 -9.84 -6.16
N ILE A 27 -6.92 -9.82 -4.85
CA ILE A 27 -6.36 -10.94 -4.08
C ILE A 27 -7.27 -12.16 -4.21
N ALA A 28 -8.59 -11.98 -3.98
CA ALA A 28 -9.56 -13.07 -4.08
C ALA A 28 -9.62 -13.73 -5.46
N ARG A 29 -9.29 -12.98 -6.52
CA ARG A 29 -9.24 -13.53 -7.90
C ARG A 29 -7.88 -14.13 -8.27
N SER A 30 -6.79 -13.67 -7.65
CA SER A 30 -5.41 -14.03 -8.03
C SER A 30 -4.78 -15.11 -7.17
N ALA A 31 -5.31 -15.36 -5.98
CA ALA A 31 -4.81 -16.35 -5.03
C ALA A 31 -5.90 -17.36 -4.67
N ASP A 32 -5.49 -18.61 -4.44
CA ASP A 32 -6.36 -19.62 -3.82
C ASP A 32 -6.37 -19.40 -2.30
N LEU A 33 -7.31 -18.58 -1.83
CA LEU A 33 -7.41 -18.18 -0.42
C LEU A 33 -7.57 -19.37 0.54
N GLY A 34 -8.09 -20.50 0.05
CA GLY A 34 -8.16 -21.75 0.85
C GLY A 34 -6.78 -22.35 1.17
N ARG A 35 -5.72 -21.90 0.49
CA ARG A 35 -4.34 -22.35 0.67
C ARG A 35 -3.42 -21.29 1.26
N VAL A 36 -3.91 -20.08 1.49
CA VAL A 36 -3.14 -18.99 2.09
C VAL A 36 -3.16 -19.15 3.61
N HIS A 37 -2.02 -19.45 4.21
CA HIS A 37 -1.82 -19.55 5.66
C HIS A 37 -1.05 -18.35 6.21
N ASP A 38 0.02 -17.95 5.53
CA ASP A 38 0.88 -16.86 5.95
C ASP A 38 0.78 -15.69 4.97
N VAL A 39 0.47 -14.52 5.50
CA VAL A 39 0.42 -13.25 4.77
C VAL A 39 1.41 -12.27 5.39
N VAL A 40 2.17 -11.55 4.56
CA VAL A 40 3.00 -10.42 5.00
C VAL A 40 2.53 -9.16 4.29
N ASP A 41 2.11 -8.17 5.06
CA ASP A 41 1.80 -6.83 4.58
C ASP A 41 3.02 -5.93 4.86
N VAL A 42 3.75 -5.56 3.81
CA VAL A 42 4.99 -4.79 3.88
C VAL A 42 4.69 -3.31 3.79
N GLY A 43 5.24 -2.51 4.70
CA GLY A 43 4.87 -1.10 4.85
C GLY A 43 3.41 -0.96 5.29
N ALA A 44 3.00 -1.81 6.23
CA ALA A 44 1.60 -1.97 6.62
C ALA A 44 0.97 -0.74 7.28
N GLY A 45 1.77 0.26 7.65
CA GLY A 45 1.30 1.48 8.28
C GLY A 45 0.49 1.18 9.55
N ASP A 46 -0.73 1.67 9.64
CA ASP A 46 -1.58 1.42 10.80
C ASP A 46 -2.17 -0.01 10.88
N GLY A 47 -1.91 -0.85 9.87
CA GLY A 47 -2.37 -2.23 9.81
C GLY A 47 -3.86 -2.40 9.48
N TRP A 48 -4.53 -1.33 9.05
CA TRP A 48 -5.96 -1.41 8.69
C TRP A 48 -6.21 -2.34 7.50
N PHE A 49 -5.39 -2.26 6.45
CA PHE A 49 -5.57 -3.14 5.29
C PHE A 49 -5.41 -4.62 5.66
N ALA A 50 -4.45 -4.94 6.53
CA ALA A 50 -4.29 -6.30 7.04
C ALA A 50 -5.57 -6.79 7.74
N GLN A 51 -6.23 -5.93 8.54
CA GLN A 51 -7.50 -6.27 9.19
C GLN A 51 -8.62 -6.49 8.17
N GLU A 52 -8.64 -5.73 7.07
CA GLU A 52 -9.59 -5.92 5.97
C GLU A 52 -9.36 -7.24 5.20
N LEU A 53 -8.16 -7.82 5.26
CA LEU A 53 -7.85 -9.12 4.65
C LEU A 53 -8.33 -10.30 5.50
N VAL A 54 -8.26 -10.20 6.82
CA VAL A 54 -8.59 -11.31 7.74
C VAL A 54 -9.91 -12.01 7.39
N PRO A 55 -11.03 -11.32 7.12
CA PRO A 55 -12.31 -11.97 6.81
C PRO A 55 -12.31 -12.79 5.50
N LEU A 56 -11.31 -12.61 4.64
CA LEU A 56 -11.19 -13.34 3.37
C LEU A 56 -10.37 -14.61 3.52
N LEU A 57 -9.56 -14.69 4.56
CA LEU A 57 -8.60 -15.75 4.79
C LEU A 57 -9.22 -16.90 5.59
N ARG A 58 -8.48 -17.97 5.73
CA ARG A 58 -8.83 -19.09 6.62
C ARG A 58 -8.78 -18.65 8.08
N ASP A 59 -9.51 -19.32 8.94
CA ASP A 59 -9.55 -19.05 10.39
C ASP A 59 -8.18 -19.23 11.08
N ASP A 60 -7.31 -20.07 10.51
CA ASP A 60 -5.97 -20.36 11.01
C ASP A 60 -4.87 -19.57 10.29
N ALA A 61 -5.23 -18.66 9.39
CA ALA A 61 -4.27 -17.81 8.69
C ALA A 61 -3.69 -16.74 9.63
N GLN A 62 -2.44 -16.36 9.34
CA GLN A 62 -1.72 -15.32 10.07
C GLN A 62 -1.31 -14.18 9.13
N VAL A 63 -1.60 -12.94 9.52
CA VAL A 63 -1.20 -11.73 8.79
C VAL A 63 -0.14 -11.00 9.60
N THR A 64 1.06 -10.90 9.08
CA THR A 64 2.15 -10.14 9.68
C THR A 64 2.27 -8.78 9.02
N CYS A 65 1.92 -7.74 9.75
CA CYS A 65 2.17 -6.34 9.39
C CYS A 65 3.65 -6.03 9.66
N TRP A 66 4.41 -5.76 8.62
CA TRP A 66 5.79 -5.32 8.74
C TRP A 66 5.93 -3.85 8.35
N ASP A 67 6.31 -3.01 9.32
CA ASP A 67 6.62 -1.61 9.09
C ASP A 67 7.78 -1.15 9.98
N ILE A 68 8.82 -0.62 9.37
CA ILE A 68 10.04 -0.17 10.09
C ILE A 68 9.79 1.00 11.02
N ASN A 69 8.66 1.70 10.88
CA ASN A 69 8.28 2.87 11.65
C ASN A 69 7.41 2.51 12.88
N TYR A 70 7.15 1.22 13.14
CA TYR A 70 6.41 0.84 14.35
C TYR A 70 7.18 1.19 15.62
N SER A 71 6.53 1.98 16.48
CA SER A 71 6.99 2.26 17.84
C SER A 71 6.78 1.05 18.77
N ALA A 72 7.35 1.11 19.97
CA ALA A 72 7.11 0.11 21.00
C ALA A 72 5.60 -0.01 21.34
N ASP A 73 4.87 1.10 21.36
CA ASP A 73 3.43 1.12 21.64
C ASP A 73 2.63 0.48 20.49
N ASP A 74 3.05 0.67 19.23
CA ASP A 74 2.42 0.02 18.08
C ASP A 74 2.57 -1.51 18.12
N LEU A 75 3.72 -1.99 18.60
CA LEU A 75 4.01 -3.42 18.65
C LEU A 75 3.23 -4.17 19.74
N VAL A 76 2.78 -3.47 20.79
CA VAL A 76 2.01 -4.03 21.90
C VAL A 76 0.51 -3.68 21.84
N ALA A 77 0.09 -2.92 20.84
CA ALA A 77 -1.32 -2.54 20.67
C ALA A 77 -2.18 -3.78 20.39
N ASP A 78 -3.39 -3.77 20.92
CA ASP A 78 -4.38 -4.83 20.67
C ASP A 78 -4.71 -4.93 19.19
N LEU A 79 -4.64 -6.15 18.66
CA LEU A 79 -4.93 -6.47 17.28
C LEU A 79 -5.97 -7.58 17.18
N PRO A 80 -6.73 -7.67 16.08
CA PRO A 80 -7.59 -8.81 15.83
C PRO A 80 -6.80 -10.12 15.86
N ALA A 81 -7.47 -11.21 16.22
CA ALA A 81 -6.88 -12.54 16.17
C ALA A 81 -6.30 -12.81 14.76
N GLY A 82 -5.12 -13.42 14.71
CA GLY A 82 -4.43 -13.71 13.46
C GLY A 82 -3.64 -12.55 12.87
N VAL A 83 -3.61 -11.36 13.49
CA VAL A 83 -2.80 -10.21 13.04
C VAL A 83 -1.64 -9.98 14.01
N LEU A 84 -0.44 -9.84 13.48
CA LEU A 84 0.79 -9.51 14.23
C LEU A 84 1.44 -8.26 13.66
N ARG A 85 2.25 -7.57 14.47
CA ARG A 85 3.10 -6.46 14.03
C ARG A 85 4.57 -6.74 14.30
N THR A 86 5.42 -6.29 13.39
CA THR A 86 6.88 -6.32 13.56
C THR A 86 7.52 -5.10 12.92
N ALA A 87 8.53 -4.53 13.61
CA ALA A 87 9.38 -3.46 13.04
C ALA A 87 10.57 -4.01 12.27
N THR A 88 10.81 -5.31 12.31
CA THR A 88 11.90 -5.97 11.60
C THR A 88 11.35 -6.93 10.56
N ARG A 89 12.13 -7.18 9.49
CA ARG A 89 11.72 -8.12 8.45
C ARG A 89 11.39 -9.49 9.06
N PRO A 90 10.18 -10.02 8.82
CA PRO A 90 9.82 -11.35 9.29
C PRO A 90 10.71 -12.42 8.61
N SER A 91 10.97 -13.49 9.31
CA SER A 91 11.71 -14.66 8.78
C SER A 91 10.79 -15.69 8.12
N THR A 92 9.48 -15.59 8.35
CA THR A 92 8.47 -16.48 7.78
C THR A 92 8.33 -16.21 6.27
N ARG A 93 8.27 -17.28 5.49
CA ARG A 93 7.90 -17.22 4.07
C ARG A 93 6.38 -17.25 3.98
N ALA A 94 5.82 -16.33 3.20
CA ALA A 94 4.39 -16.11 3.10
C ALA A 94 3.83 -16.60 1.75
N ASP A 95 2.60 -17.08 1.76
CA ASP A 95 1.84 -17.47 0.57
C ASP A 95 1.31 -16.25 -0.19
N LEU A 96 1.11 -15.14 0.54
CA LEU A 96 0.69 -13.86 0.00
C LEU A 96 1.52 -12.73 0.63
N VAL A 97 2.09 -11.88 -0.22
CA VAL A 97 2.78 -10.65 0.21
C VAL A 97 2.08 -9.47 -0.44
N THR A 98 1.74 -8.46 0.35
CA THR A 98 1.23 -7.17 -0.12
C THR A 98 2.28 -6.07 0.08
N LEU A 99 2.40 -5.18 -0.90
CA LEU A 99 3.38 -4.10 -0.95
C LEU A 99 2.70 -2.88 -1.61
N LEU A 100 1.89 -2.18 -0.82
CA LEU A 100 0.97 -1.16 -1.32
C LEU A 100 1.48 0.25 -1.01
N ASP A 101 2.01 0.92 -2.05
CA ASP A 101 2.61 2.27 -1.97
C ASP A 101 3.77 2.32 -0.96
N VAL A 102 4.81 1.53 -1.24
CA VAL A 102 6.00 1.39 -0.40
C VAL A 102 7.30 1.66 -1.16
N ILE A 103 7.46 1.08 -2.36
CA ILE A 103 8.77 1.15 -3.04
C ILE A 103 9.13 2.54 -3.56
N GLU A 104 8.17 3.44 -3.68
CA GLU A 104 8.42 4.85 -3.97
C GLU A 104 9.15 5.59 -2.85
N HIS A 105 9.10 5.08 -1.62
CA HIS A 105 9.84 5.62 -0.48
C HIS A 105 11.25 5.03 -0.34
N VAL A 106 11.55 3.97 -1.10
CA VAL A 106 12.81 3.24 -0.96
C VAL A 106 13.82 3.77 -1.98
N PRO A 107 14.99 4.28 -1.55
CA PRO A 107 16.00 4.80 -2.46
C PRO A 107 16.47 3.78 -3.50
N ASP A 108 16.80 2.56 -3.09
CA ASP A 108 17.14 1.43 -3.96
C ASP A 108 16.02 0.38 -3.97
N ASP A 109 15.00 0.64 -4.77
CA ASP A 109 13.84 -0.22 -4.93
C ASP A 109 14.18 -1.61 -5.52
N ARG A 110 15.27 -1.72 -6.30
CA ARG A 110 15.73 -2.99 -6.87
C ARG A 110 16.26 -3.92 -5.81
N SER A 111 17.22 -3.44 -5.05
CA SER A 111 17.80 -4.23 -3.97
C SER A 111 16.73 -4.58 -2.92
N PHE A 112 15.84 -3.66 -2.60
CA PHE A 112 14.73 -3.92 -1.68
C PHE A 112 13.81 -5.05 -2.17
N LEU A 113 13.39 -5.00 -3.43
CA LEU A 113 12.53 -6.04 -4.00
C LEU A 113 13.24 -7.40 -4.05
N ARG A 114 14.53 -7.43 -4.42
CA ARG A 114 15.31 -8.67 -4.51
C ARG A 114 15.69 -9.24 -3.15
N ASP A 115 16.20 -8.39 -2.24
CA ASP A 115 16.92 -8.83 -1.04
C ASP A 115 16.02 -8.84 0.22
N GLU A 116 14.98 -7.98 0.24
CA GLU A 116 14.07 -7.89 1.37
C GLU A 116 12.71 -8.54 1.09
N VAL A 117 12.11 -8.26 -0.07
CA VAL A 117 10.78 -8.80 -0.43
C VAL A 117 10.85 -10.21 -1.00
N GLY A 118 11.79 -10.46 -1.91
CA GLY A 118 11.95 -11.78 -2.54
C GLY A 118 12.03 -12.95 -1.55
N PRO A 119 12.86 -12.86 -0.49
CA PRO A 119 12.97 -13.93 0.51
C PRO A 119 11.71 -14.17 1.36
N LEU A 120 10.73 -13.23 1.36
CA LEU A 120 9.46 -13.42 2.06
C LEU A 120 8.51 -14.35 1.30
N LEU A 121 8.70 -14.54 0.00
CA LEU A 121 7.78 -15.33 -0.81
C LEU A 121 8.03 -16.83 -0.66
N ALA A 122 7.01 -17.58 -0.34
CA ALA A 122 7.00 -19.04 -0.45
C ALA A 122 6.98 -19.46 -1.93
N ASP A 123 7.16 -20.75 -2.21
CA ASP A 123 7.01 -21.28 -3.55
C ASP A 123 5.54 -21.12 -3.98
N ASP A 124 5.32 -20.65 -5.21
CA ASP A 124 3.99 -20.32 -5.75
C ASP A 124 3.22 -19.18 -5.04
N ALA A 125 3.89 -18.42 -4.15
CA ALA A 125 3.29 -17.26 -3.49
C ALA A 125 2.80 -16.19 -4.47
N ARG A 126 1.89 -15.36 -4.01
CA ARG A 126 1.43 -14.16 -4.74
C ARG A 126 2.00 -12.90 -4.12
N LEU A 127 2.54 -12.03 -4.96
CA LEU A 127 2.96 -10.68 -4.59
C LEU A 127 2.03 -9.67 -5.25
N ILE A 128 1.37 -8.84 -4.43
CA ILE A 128 0.53 -7.74 -4.89
C ILE A 128 1.26 -6.43 -4.61
N VAL A 129 1.52 -5.66 -5.65
CA VAL A 129 2.28 -4.40 -5.54
C VAL A 129 1.50 -3.25 -6.15
N SER A 130 1.46 -2.12 -5.46
CA SER A 130 1.02 -0.85 -6.03
C SER A 130 2.05 0.26 -5.86
N VAL A 131 2.02 1.23 -6.77
CA VAL A 131 2.87 2.42 -6.74
C VAL A 131 2.12 3.62 -7.33
N PRO A 132 2.44 4.84 -6.92
CA PRO A 132 1.95 6.04 -7.57
C PRO A 132 2.47 6.12 -9.01
N ALA A 133 1.51 6.22 -9.93
CA ALA A 133 1.79 6.30 -11.36
C ALA A 133 2.06 7.73 -11.83
N HIS A 134 2.52 7.85 -13.09
CA HIS A 134 2.72 9.11 -13.82
C HIS A 134 3.74 10.06 -13.15
N PRO A 135 5.04 9.93 -13.46
CA PRO A 135 6.10 10.83 -12.95
C PRO A 135 5.84 12.31 -13.19
N SER A 136 5.12 12.64 -14.28
CA SER A 136 4.71 14.02 -14.57
C SER A 136 3.74 14.62 -13.55
N LEU A 137 3.11 13.80 -12.71
CA LEU A 137 2.19 14.24 -11.64
C LEU A 137 2.87 14.34 -10.27
N TYR A 138 4.20 14.21 -10.21
CA TYR A 138 4.95 14.45 -8.97
C TYR A 138 4.76 15.90 -8.52
N SER A 139 4.47 16.10 -7.24
CA SER A 139 4.04 17.38 -6.66
C SER A 139 4.58 17.58 -5.24
N GLN A 140 4.26 18.71 -4.62
CA GLN A 140 4.59 18.97 -3.21
C GLN A 140 3.96 17.94 -2.26
N HIS A 141 2.81 17.38 -2.61
CA HIS A 141 2.20 16.30 -1.85
C HIS A 141 3.08 15.05 -1.81
N ASP A 142 3.65 14.64 -2.95
CA ASP A 142 4.59 13.51 -2.99
C ASP A 142 5.84 13.80 -2.14
N ALA A 143 6.37 15.02 -2.22
CA ALA A 143 7.51 15.43 -1.43
C ALA A 143 7.20 15.45 0.09
N ALA A 144 5.99 15.88 0.48
CA ALA A 144 5.54 15.86 1.87
C ALA A 144 5.38 14.42 2.42
N LEU A 145 5.02 13.46 1.57
CA LEU A 145 4.98 12.04 1.88
C LEU A 145 6.35 11.35 1.74
N HIS A 146 7.41 12.10 1.48
CA HIS A 146 8.77 11.56 1.26
C HIS A 146 8.87 10.54 0.12
N HIS A 147 8.05 10.70 -0.94
CA HIS A 147 8.21 9.90 -2.14
C HIS A 147 9.49 10.28 -2.87
N GLU A 148 10.35 9.31 -3.13
CA GLU A 148 11.52 9.48 -4.00
C GLU A 148 11.10 9.63 -5.46
N ARG A 149 10.01 8.94 -5.85
CA ARG A 149 9.57 8.86 -7.26
C ARG A 149 8.12 8.44 -7.43
N ARG A 150 7.65 8.65 -8.65
CA ARG A 150 6.50 7.97 -9.24
C ARG A 150 6.96 7.15 -10.42
N TYR A 151 6.19 6.17 -10.86
CA TYR A 151 6.56 5.24 -11.91
C TYR A 151 5.74 5.43 -13.19
N THR A 152 6.38 5.29 -14.35
CA THR A 152 5.65 4.89 -15.55
C THR A 152 5.33 3.40 -15.47
N ARG A 153 4.26 2.95 -16.15
CA ARG A 153 3.91 1.52 -16.20
C ARG A 153 5.09 0.66 -16.66
N ARG A 154 5.84 1.13 -17.67
CA ARG A 154 7.01 0.41 -18.20
C ARG A 154 8.10 0.27 -17.13
N GLN A 155 8.51 1.39 -16.51
CA GLN A 155 9.54 1.36 -15.45
C GLN A 155 9.16 0.43 -14.32
N PHE A 156 7.91 0.48 -13.87
CA PHE A 156 7.42 -0.38 -12.79
C PHE A 156 7.45 -1.86 -13.16
N LEU A 157 6.94 -2.23 -14.34
CA LEU A 157 6.94 -3.61 -14.80
C LEU A 157 8.37 -4.13 -15.03
N ASP A 158 9.27 -3.31 -15.60
CA ASP A 158 10.66 -3.69 -15.81
C ASP A 158 11.34 -3.93 -14.45
N ARG A 159 11.02 -3.14 -13.44
CA ARG A 159 11.51 -3.30 -12.07
C ARG A 159 11.10 -4.63 -11.46
N LEU A 160 9.81 -4.95 -11.54
CA LEU A 160 9.29 -6.22 -10.99
C LEU A 160 9.85 -7.45 -11.71
N ARG A 161 10.01 -7.39 -13.04
CA ARG A 161 10.51 -8.51 -13.86
C ARG A 161 11.95 -8.90 -13.59
N GLU A 162 12.72 -8.05 -12.91
CA GLU A 162 14.09 -8.39 -12.51
C GLU A 162 14.12 -9.52 -11.46
N SER A 163 13.05 -9.64 -10.65
CA SER A 163 12.99 -10.60 -9.54
C SER A 163 11.75 -11.49 -9.55
N PHE A 164 10.69 -11.12 -10.28
CA PHE A 164 9.39 -11.78 -10.21
C PHE A 164 8.78 -12.01 -11.61
N THR A 165 7.91 -13.01 -11.71
CA THR A 165 7.06 -13.22 -12.88
C THR A 165 5.79 -12.38 -12.74
N VAL A 166 5.62 -11.36 -13.60
CA VAL A 166 4.41 -10.53 -13.59
C VAL A 166 3.28 -11.29 -14.26
N LEU A 167 2.23 -11.58 -13.53
CA LEU A 167 1.04 -12.31 -14.00
C LEU A 167 0.00 -11.38 -14.59
N ASP A 168 -0.23 -10.22 -13.95
CA ASP A 168 -1.22 -9.22 -14.37
C ASP A 168 -0.75 -7.81 -13.99
N SER A 169 -1.31 -6.79 -14.64
CA SER A 169 -1.04 -5.39 -14.31
C SER A 169 -2.17 -4.49 -14.79
N GLY A 170 -2.60 -3.59 -13.92
CA GLY A 170 -3.68 -2.64 -14.18
C GLY A 170 -3.38 -1.24 -13.66
N SER A 171 -4.39 -0.39 -13.67
CA SER A 171 -4.36 0.95 -13.09
C SER A 171 -5.61 1.19 -12.29
N LEU A 172 -5.46 1.79 -11.12
CA LEU A 172 -6.56 2.18 -10.25
C LEU A 172 -6.76 3.71 -10.33
N PHE A 173 -7.98 4.17 -10.13
CA PHE A 173 -8.34 5.60 -10.08
C PHE A 173 -7.99 6.41 -11.34
N THR A 174 -8.06 5.82 -12.52
CA THR A 174 -7.78 6.54 -13.78
C THR A 174 -8.68 7.76 -13.99
N SER A 175 -9.90 7.75 -13.43
CA SER A 175 -10.81 8.90 -13.44
C SER A 175 -10.29 10.12 -12.69
N LEU A 176 -9.39 9.93 -11.73
CA LEU A 176 -8.80 11.00 -10.94
C LEU A 176 -7.57 11.64 -11.61
N LEU A 177 -7.11 11.13 -12.76
CA LEU A 177 -5.94 11.66 -13.45
C LEU A 177 -6.16 13.11 -13.92
N ALA A 178 -7.34 13.44 -14.46
CA ALA A 178 -7.61 14.79 -14.95
C ALA A 178 -7.68 15.83 -13.81
N PRO A 179 -8.43 15.63 -12.71
CA PRO A 179 -8.39 16.51 -11.55
C PRO A 179 -6.95 16.68 -11.01
N ARG A 180 -6.21 15.59 -10.87
CA ARG A 180 -4.83 15.63 -10.36
C ARG A 180 -3.88 16.40 -11.28
N ALA A 181 -4.00 16.25 -12.59
CA ALA A 181 -3.20 16.99 -13.55
C ALA A 181 -3.46 18.50 -13.47
N ILE A 182 -4.72 18.91 -13.24
CA ILE A 182 -5.11 20.32 -13.04
C ILE A 182 -4.47 20.88 -11.77
N GLU A 183 -4.52 20.13 -10.66
CA GLU A 183 -3.88 20.55 -9.40
C GLU A 183 -2.38 20.76 -9.57
N VAL A 184 -1.68 19.79 -10.16
CA VAL A 184 -0.23 19.86 -10.39
C VAL A 184 0.13 21.02 -11.34
N ALA A 185 -0.69 21.28 -12.37
CA ALA A 185 -0.48 22.42 -13.24
C ALA A 185 -0.69 23.77 -12.53
N ALA A 186 -1.69 23.87 -11.66
CA ALA A 186 -1.93 25.06 -10.85
C ALA A 186 -0.80 25.30 -9.85
N GLU A 187 -0.30 24.24 -9.20
CA GLU A 187 0.84 24.29 -8.30
C GLU A 187 2.10 24.83 -9.01
N ARG A 188 2.43 24.26 -10.19
CA ARG A 188 3.57 24.71 -11.01
C ARG A 188 3.44 26.15 -11.52
N ALA A 189 2.20 26.61 -11.69
CA ALA A 189 1.93 28.01 -12.06
C ALA A 189 1.96 28.98 -10.87
N GLY A 190 2.29 28.51 -9.66
CA GLY A 190 2.29 29.33 -8.44
C GLY A 190 0.89 29.76 -7.96
N ARG A 191 -0.16 29.10 -8.43
CA ARG A 191 -1.57 29.40 -8.10
C ARG A 191 -2.15 28.50 -7.00
N SER A 192 -1.37 27.61 -6.45
CA SER A 192 -1.78 26.75 -5.32
C SER A 192 -1.78 27.57 -4.05
N SER A 193 -2.96 27.90 -3.54
CA SER A 193 -3.13 28.30 -2.14
C SER A 193 -2.96 27.01 -1.30
N GLY A 194 -1.97 26.99 -0.41
CA GLY A 194 -1.66 25.86 0.45
C GLY A 194 -2.90 25.24 1.09
N GLU A 195 -2.84 23.94 1.39
CA GLU A 195 -3.85 23.11 2.05
C GLU A 195 -5.06 22.67 1.18
N ARG A 196 -4.82 22.12 -0.01
CA ARG A 196 -5.81 21.30 -0.71
C ARG A 196 -5.21 19.96 -1.11
N GLY A 197 -4.69 19.25 -0.12
CA GLY A 197 -4.44 17.81 -0.26
C GLY A 197 -5.68 17.02 0.17
N VAL A 198 -5.67 15.73 -0.04
CA VAL A 198 -6.72 14.77 0.39
C VAL A 198 -7.01 14.86 1.90
N GLY A 199 -6.13 15.46 2.71
CA GLY A 199 -6.29 15.70 4.15
C GLY A 199 -7.35 16.75 4.55
N GLY A 200 -7.96 17.47 3.60
CA GLY A 200 -9.04 18.42 3.87
C GLY A 200 -10.45 17.82 3.95
N TRP A 201 -10.58 16.49 3.86
CA TRP A 201 -11.87 15.82 3.99
C TRP A 201 -12.30 15.72 5.46
N HIS A 202 -13.22 16.56 5.86
CA HIS A 202 -13.94 16.46 7.13
C HIS A 202 -15.21 15.66 6.87
N GLY A 203 -15.28 14.43 7.37
CA GLY A 203 -16.39 13.50 7.17
C GLY A 203 -17.77 14.20 7.21
N GLY A 204 -18.41 14.33 6.05
CA GLY A 204 -19.80 14.71 5.95
C GLY A 204 -20.71 13.56 6.39
N PRO A 205 -22.00 13.83 6.72
CA PRO A 205 -22.91 12.79 7.12
C PRO A 205 -23.01 11.73 6.00
N ALA A 206 -22.96 10.45 6.41
CA ALA A 206 -23.13 9.33 5.51
C ALA A 206 -24.43 9.53 4.69
N VAL A 207 -24.31 9.53 3.37
CA VAL A 207 -25.46 9.44 2.49
C VAL A 207 -25.94 7.98 2.57
N THR A 208 -27.05 7.78 3.26
CA THR A 208 -27.80 6.51 3.29
C THR A 208 -28.36 6.16 1.92
#